data_715bd9c3ea9680c61841c91263aee6c7
#
_entry.id   715bd9c3ea9680c61841c91263aee6c7
#
_cell.length_a   1.000
_cell.length_b   1.000
_cell.length_c   1.000
_cell.angle_alpha   90.00
_cell.angle_beta   90.00
_cell.angle_gamma   90.00
#
_symmetry.space_group_name_H-M   'P 1'
#
loop_
_entity.id
_entity.type
_entity.pdbx_description
1 polymer ?
#
loop_
_entity_poly.entity_id
_entity_poly.type
_entity_poly.pdbx_seq_one_letter_code
_entity_poly.pdbx_strand_id
1 'polypeptide(L)'
;DGTLGAHTATGAIVSESSMGVAVPMSMPNYRSYFGRSVEISYGGRTVVAVVNDCGGLGGGSRALDLQPGVWKALGASSCFDWGVRTVSYRFL
;
A
#
# COMPACT_ATOMS: atom_id res chain seq x y z
N ASP A 1 -0.18 -4.84 -4.85
CA ASP A 1 -0.62 -3.52 -5.33
C ASP A 1 -2.06 -3.53 -5.85
N GLY A 2 -2.70 -4.65 -5.79
CA GLY A 2 -4.03 -4.84 -6.32
C GLY A 2 -4.08 -4.89 -7.84
N THR A 3 -5.24 -5.22 -8.37
CA THR A 3 -5.46 -5.31 -9.81
C THR A 3 -5.97 -3.95 -10.32
N LEU A 4 -5.37 -3.43 -11.39
CA LEU A 4 -5.83 -2.19 -12.03
C LEU A 4 -7.32 -2.28 -12.38
N GLY A 5 -8.08 -1.25 -12.04
CA GLY A 5 -9.51 -1.20 -12.25
C GLY A 5 -10.35 -1.89 -11.18
N ALA A 6 -9.74 -2.63 -10.25
CA ALA A 6 -10.45 -3.26 -9.15
C ALA A 6 -10.84 -2.22 -8.09
N HIS A 7 -11.90 -2.53 -7.33
CA HIS A 7 -12.32 -1.72 -6.20
C HIS A 7 -11.59 -2.18 -4.93
N THR A 8 -11.12 -1.23 -4.13
CA THR A 8 -10.57 -1.50 -2.81
C THR A 8 -11.69 -1.72 -1.79
N ALA A 9 -11.31 -2.10 -0.56
CA ALA A 9 -12.27 -2.28 0.53
C ALA A 9 -13.06 -1.01 0.86
N THR A 10 -12.50 0.17 0.62
CA THR A 10 -13.19 1.45 0.83
C THR A 10 -13.95 1.93 -0.42
N GLY A 11 -13.92 1.16 -1.51
CA GLY A 11 -14.60 1.49 -2.76
C GLY A 11 -13.78 2.32 -3.75
N ALA A 12 -12.54 2.65 -3.42
CA ALA A 12 -11.67 3.35 -4.36
C ALA A 12 -11.29 2.43 -5.53
N ILE A 13 -11.03 3.01 -6.69
CA ILE A 13 -10.63 2.25 -7.88
C ILE A 13 -9.11 2.33 -8.01
N VAL A 14 -8.44 1.17 -8.12
CA VAL A 14 -7.00 1.11 -8.30
C VAL A 14 -6.64 1.55 -9.71
N SER A 15 -5.76 2.53 -9.82
CA SER A 15 -5.25 3.06 -11.09
C SER A 15 -3.73 3.16 -11.05
N GLU A 16 -3.14 3.52 -12.18
CA GLU A 16 -1.69 3.73 -12.30
C GLU A 16 -1.16 4.85 -11.37
N SER A 17 -2.02 5.74 -10.90
CA SER A 17 -1.67 6.85 -10.03
C SER A 17 -2.20 6.70 -8.60
N SER A 18 -2.80 5.57 -8.25
CA SER A 18 -3.40 5.36 -6.93
C SER A 18 -2.36 5.46 -5.81
N MET A 19 -2.62 6.32 -4.84
CA MET A 19 -1.75 6.57 -3.67
C MET A 19 -2.29 5.86 -2.42
N GLY A 20 -2.71 4.62 -2.59
CA GLY A 20 -3.27 3.82 -1.51
C GLY A 20 -2.40 2.62 -1.14
N VAL A 21 -2.66 2.06 0.02
CA VAL A 21 -2.03 0.84 0.50
C VAL A 21 -3.07 -0.09 1.12
N ALA A 22 -2.81 -1.39 1.05
CA ALA A 22 -3.54 -2.41 1.78
C ALA A 22 -2.77 -2.78 3.06
N VAL A 23 -3.53 -3.02 4.12
CA VAL A 23 -3.00 -3.56 5.38
C VAL A 23 -3.40 -5.03 5.52
N PRO A 24 -2.63 -5.85 6.26
CA PRO A 24 -2.98 -7.25 6.42
C PRO A 24 -4.22 -7.42 7.31
N MET A 25 -5.12 -8.32 6.91
CA MET A 25 -6.31 -8.65 7.71
C MET A 25 -5.96 -9.39 9.01
N SER A 26 -4.74 -9.90 9.12
CA SER A 26 -4.23 -10.48 10.37
C SER A 26 -3.92 -9.42 11.43
N MET A 27 -3.81 -8.15 11.02
CA MET A 27 -3.57 -7.06 11.97
C MET A 27 -4.82 -6.82 12.82
N PRO A 28 -4.71 -6.78 14.17
CA PRO A 28 -5.85 -6.48 15.02
C PRO A 28 -6.46 -5.12 14.66
N ASN A 29 -7.78 -5.07 14.54
CA ASN A 29 -8.54 -3.84 14.23
C ASN A 29 -8.11 -3.21 12.88
N TYR A 30 -7.75 -4.02 11.89
CA TYR A 30 -7.28 -3.48 10.61
C TYR A 30 -8.27 -2.49 9.97
N ARG A 31 -9.57 -2.67 10.16
CA ARG A 31 -10.59 -1.77 9.60
C ARG A 31 -10.51 -0.36 10.18
N SER A 32 -10.00 -0.20 11.39
CA SER A 32 -9.84 1.11 12.01
C SER A 32 -8.76 1.97 11.34
N TYR A 33 -7.92 1.36 10.51
CA TYR A 33 -6.87 2.06 9.79
C TYR A 33 -7.35 2.65 8.47
N PHE A 34 -8.52 2.25 7.97
CA PHE A 34 -9.05 2.78 6.71
C PHE A 34 -9.22 4.30 6.81
N GLY A 35 -8.67 5.01 5.82
CA GLY A 35 -8.66 6.47 5.78
C GLY A 35 -7.46 7.12 6.47
N ARG A 36 -6.67 6.37 7.24
CA ARG A 36 -5.47 6.91 7.87
C ARG A 36 -4.38 7.09 6.82
N SER A 37 -3.61 8.17 6.99
CA SER A 37 -2.40 8.37 6.21
C SER A 37 -1.26 7.53 6.77
N VAL A 38 -0.38 7.08 5.88
CA VAL A 38 0.85 6.36 6.24
C VAL A 38 2.01 6.97 5.47
N GLU A 39 3.08 7.26 6.18
CA GLU A 39 4.31 7.77 5.59
C GLU A 39 5.24 6.59 5.31
N ILE A 40 5.73 6.47 4.09
CA ILE A 40 6.54 5.35 3.63
C ILE A 40 7.83 5.90 3.05
N SER A 41 8.96 5.34 3.49
CA SER A 41 10.29 5.75 3.02
C SER A 41 11.05 4.56 2.45
N TYR A 42 11.69 4.79 1.31
CA TYR A 42 12.53 3.80 0.65
C TYR A 42 13.54 4.52 -0.27
N GLY A 43 14.81 4.10 -0.21
CA GLY A 43 15.84 4.60 -1.12
C GLY A 43 16.03 6.12 -1.10
N GLY A 44 15.88 6.75 0.05
CA GLY A 44 16.01 8.21 0.19
C GLY A 44 14.77 8.99 -0.24
N ARG A 45 13.68 8.30 -0.61
CA ARG A 45 12.41 8.92 -0.99
C ARG A 45 11.37 8.66 0.09
N THR A 46 10.47 9.61 0.28
CA THR A 46 9.36 9.52 1.23
C THR A 46 8.07 9.90 0.52
N VAL A 47 7.02 9.14 0.78
CA VAL A 47 5.70 9.35 0.21
C VAL A 47 4.63 9.16 1.29
N VAL A 48 3.56 9.94 1.21
CA VAL A 48 2.39 9.75 2.07
C VAL A 48 1.29 9.12 1.25
N ALA A 49 0.75 8.01 1.75
CA ALA A 49 -0.33 7.26 1.13
C ALA A 49 -1.50 7.13 2.09
N VAL A 50 -2.62 6.60 1.61
CA VAL A 50 -3.82 6.40 2.43
C VAL A 50 -4.14 4.91 2.49
N VAL A 51 -4.46 4.42 3.67
CA VAL A 51 -4.96 3.05 3.84
C VAL A 51 -6.38 3.00 3.29
N ASN A 52 -6.59 2.25 2.20
CA ASN A 52 -7.89 2.13 1.55
C ASN A 52 -8.27 0.69 1.22
N ASP A 53 -7.46 -0.27 1.63
CA ASP A 53 -7.70 -1.67 1.31
C ASP A 53 -7.14 -2.59 2.40
N CYS A 54 -7.45 -3.87 2.28
CA CYS A 54 -6.94 -4.93 3.13
C CYS A 54 -6.77 -6.20 2.30
N GLY A 55 -5.96 -7.11 2.79
CA GLY A 55 -5.73 -8.38 2.11
C GLY A 55 -5.00 -9.38 3.00
N GLY A 56 -4.78 -10.57 2.47
CA GLY A 56 -4.06 -11.62 3.19
C GLY A 56 -2.58 -11.32 3.40
N LEU A 57 -1.96 -10.65 2.42
CA LEU A 57 -0.56 -10.22 2.44
C LEU A 57 0.39 -11.33 2.93
N GLY A 58 0.27 -12.51 2.30
CA GLY A 58 1.10 -13.66 2.65
C GLY A 58 0.86 -14.18 4.07
N GLY A 59 -0.38 -14.15 4.55
CA GLY A 59 -0.71 -14.54 5.92
C GLY A 59 -0.24 -13.53 6.96
N GLY A 60 0.01 -12.29 6.55
CA GLY A 60 0.52 -11.23 7.41
C GLY A 60 2.04 -11.11 7.42
N SER A 61 2.74 -11.87 6.57
CA SER A 61 4.19 -11.78 6.45
C SER A 61 4.66 -10.46 5.82
N ARG A 62 3.78 -9.78 5.07
CA ARG A 62 4.02 -8.45 4.52
C ARG A 62 3.17 -7.45 5.27
N ALA A 63 3.78 -6.32 5.66
CA ALA A 63 3.11 -5.29 6.45
C ALA A 63 2.17 -4.42 5.63
N LEU A 64 2.51 -4.15 4.37
CA LEU A 64 1.76 -3.28 3.47
C LEU A 64 1.83 -3.83 2.05
N ASP A 65 0.78 -3.57 1.28
CA ASP A 65 0.76 -3.80 -0.15
C ASP A 65 0.50 -2.46 -0.84
N LEU A 66 1.45 -2.01 -1.67
CA LEU A 66 1.46 -0.66 -2.23
C LEU A 66 0.78 -0.62 -3.59
N GLN A 67 -0.10 0.36 -3.80
CA GLN A 67 -0.71 0.62 -5.09
C GLN A 67 0.28 1.34 -6.03
N PRO A 68 0.02 1.35 -7.36
CA PRO A 68 1.01 1.81 -8.34
C PRO A 68 1.58 3.21 -8.11
N GLY A 69 0.77 4.18 -7.73
CA GLY A 69 1.25 5.54 -7.46
C GLY A 69 2.29 5.58 -6.35
N VAL A 70 2.15 4.69 -5.35
CA VAL A 70 3.07 4.65 -4.21
C VAL A 70 4.43 4.10 -4.61
N TRP A 71 4.49 2.90 -5.23
CA TRP A 71 5.79 2.35 -5.59
C TRP A 71 6.45 3.14 -6.73
N LYS A 72 5.69 3.78 -7.62
CA LYS A 72 6.25 4.72 -8.60
C LYS A 72 6.90 5.92 -7.93
N ALA A 73 6.23 6.51 -6.93
CA ALA A 73 6.79 7.64 -6.18
C ALA A 73 8.06 7.25 -5.41
N LEU A 74 8.20 5.99 -5.04
CA LEU A 74 9.39 5.45 -4.40
C LEU A 74 10.48 5.03 -5.40
N GLY A 75 10.26 5.20 -6.70
CA GLY A 75 11.26 5.03 -7.73
C GLY A 75 11.18 3.75 -8.54
N ALA A 76 10.18 2.89 -8.31
CA ALA A 76 10.01 1.69 -9.10
C ALA A 76 9.35 1.98 -10.45
N SER A 77 9.74 1.22 -11.49
CA SER A 77 9.22 1.39 -12.84
C SER A 77 8.00 0.51 -13.12
N SER A 78 7.84 -0.57 -12.35
CA SER A 78 6.75 -1.52 -12.52
C SER A 78 6.51 -2.30 -11.24
N CYS A 79 5.37 -2.99 -11.17
CA CYS A 79 5.05 -3.91 -10.08
C CYS A 79 6.12 -5.01 -9.95
N PHE A 80 6.61 -5.52 -11.06
CA PHE A 80 7.66 -6.54 -11.06
C PHE A 80 8.99 -5.98 -10.59
N ASP A 81 9.33 -4.75 -10.96
CA ASP A 81 10.52 -4.06 -10.47
C ASP A 81 10.44 -3.84 -8.96
N TRP A 82 9.29 -3.42 -8.46
CA TRP A 82 9.10 -3.22 -7.02
C TRP A 82 9.21 -4.55 -6.26
N GLY A 83 8.44 -5.56 -6.65
CA GLY A 83 8.39 -6.86 -5.98
C GLY A 83 8.00 -6.73 -4.51
N VAL A 84 8.74 -7.42 -3.64
CA VAL A 84 8.61 -7.32 -2.18
C VAL A 84 9.89 -6.70 -1.63
N ARG A 85 9.78 -5.57 -0.97
CA ARG A 85 10.92 -4.82 -0.44
C ARG A 85 10.66 -4.37 0.98
N THR A 86 11.74 -4.23 1.75
CA THR A 86 11.68 -3.64 3.08
C THR A 86 11.61 -2.13 2.97
N VAL A 87 10.61 -1.53 3.60
CA VAL A 87 10.44 -0.08 3.67
C VAL A 87 10.33 0.35 5.13
N SER A 88 10.61 1.61 5.41
CA SER A 88 10.27 2.23 6.69
C SER A 88 8.90 2.87 6.54
N TYR A 89 8.01 2.70 7.53
CA TYR A 89 6.70 3.31 7.47
C TYR A 89 6.19 3.64 8.87
N ARG A 90 5.28 4.61 8.92
CA ARG A 90 4.55 4.96 10.15
C ARG A 90 3.17 5.48 9.80
N PHE A 91 2.19 5.10 10.58
CA PHE A 91 0.84 5.66 10.46
C PHE A 91 0.82 7.05 11.11
N LEU A 92 0.21 7.99 10.41
CA LEU A 92 0.11 9.39 10.86
C LEU A 92 -1.16 9.65 11.64
#